data_6c33d18a52c7720739d35ae8a9388ca2
#
_entry.id   6c33d18a52c7720739d35ae8a9388ca2
#
_cell.length_a   1.000
_cell.length_b   1.000
_cell.length_c   1.000
_cell.angle_alpha   90.00
_cell.angle_beta   90.00
_cell.angle_gamma   90.00
#
_symmetry.space_group_name_H-M   'P 1'
#
loop_
_entity.id
_entity.type
_entity.pdbx_description
1 polymer ?
#
loop_
_entity_poly.entity_id
_entity_poly.type
_entity_poly.pdbx_seq_one_letter_code
_entity_poly.pdbx_strand_id
1 'polypeptide(L)'
;VKKKKDRVIEQQRITHQAEIEIQEKKIIELEKEQLEADLRFKSKELSGVVMTNIAHQEFLNSLKEEIQQQKLSGQYTRKNLDKLLVLINQSIVSDEENWNMFQANFDRIHENFFRNLKQQYPDLTAGDLRFCALLRLNMPTKEIAKLLNISVRGVDAARYRLRKKFNLSQEDSLTDFMINFK
;
A
#
# COMPACT_ATOMS: atom_id res chain seq x y z
N VAL A 1 13.72 19.08 64.36
CA VAL A 1 13.77 17.79 63.67
C VAL A 1 12.67 17.71 62.58
N LYS A 2 11.42 18.10 62.86
CA LYS A 2 10.27 18.02 61.94
C LYS A 2 10.47 18.86 60.66
N LYS A 3 10.87 20.14 60.78
CA LYS A 3 11.15 21.05 59.67
C LYS A 3 12.25 20.58 58.69
N LYS A 4 13.22 19.78 59.17
CA LYS A 4 14.31 19.25 58.35
C LYS A 4 13.81 18.05 57.51
N LYS A 5 12.91 17.25 58.08
CA LYS A 5 12.30 16.09 57.39
C LYS A 5 11.33 16.53 56.29
N ASP A 6 10.53 17.57 56.55
CA ASP A 6 9.59 18.15 55.58
C ASP A 6 10.32 18.75 54.36
N ARG A 7 11.46 19.41 54.55
CA ARG A 7 12.29 19.94 53.46
C ARG A 7 12.88 18.83 52.57
N VAL A 8 13.31 17.71 53.17
CA VAL A 8 13.87 16.57 52.42
C VAL A 8 12.78 15.90 51.57
N ILE A 9 11.58 15.74 52.12
CA ILE A 9 10.44 15.16 51.36
C ILE A 9 10.05 16.06 50.19
N GLU A 10 9.99 17.38 50.43
CA GLU A 10 9.65 18.33 49.36
C GLU A 10 10.70 18.36 48.26
N GLN A 11 11.99 18.28 48.60
CA GLN A 11 13.07 18.19 47.63
C GLN A 11 13.02 16.90 46.82
N GLN A 12 12.68 15.76 47.41
CA GLN A 12 12.47 14.51 46.74
C GLN A 12 11.27 14.55 45.80
N ARG A 13 10.18 15.23 46.18
CA ARG A 13 9.02 15.41 45.28
C ARG A 13 9.37 16.23 44.03
N ILE A 14 10.12 17.33 44.22
CA ILE A 14 10.54 18.19 43.11
C ILE A 14 11.47 17.45 42.15
N THR A 15 12.45 16.69 42.68
CA THR A 15 13.34 15.89 41.82
C THR A 15 12.59 14.79 41.08
N HIS A 16 11.69 14.10 41.73
CA HIS A 16 10.87 13.07 41.10
C HIS A 16 9.94 13.61 40.01
N GLN A 17 9.33 14.78 40.29
CA GLN A 17 8.50 15.47 39.30
C GLN A 17 9.31 15.90 38.06
N ALA A 18 10.52 16.41 38.25
CA ALA A 18 11.42 16.77 37.16
C ALA A 18 11.88 15.57 36.35
N GLU A 19 12.12 14.43 37.00
CA GLU A 19 12.43 13.17 36.32
C GLU A 19 11.27 12.68 35.45
N ILE A 20 10.03 12.75 35.94
CA ILE A 20 8.82 12.39 35.18
C ILE A 20 8.68 13.30 33.97
N GLU A 21 8.83 14.61 34.10
CA GLU A 21 8.74 15.56 33.00
C GLU A 21 9.80 15.30 31.92
N ILE A 22 11.00 14.91 32.30
CA ILE A 22 12.07 14.55 31.34
C ILE A 22 11.71 13.27 30.60
N GLN A 23 11.18 12.26 31.31
CA GLN A 23 10.76 11.01 30.69
C GLN A 23 9.58 11.21 29.74
N GLU A 24 8.58 12.00 30.13
CA GLU A 24 7.44 12.33 29.26
C GLU A 24 7.89 13.04 27.98
N LYS A 25 8.78 14.04 28.10
CA LYS A 25 9.35 14.71 26.92
C LYS A 25 10.10 13.76 26.01
N LYS A 26 10.86 12.82 26.57
CA LYS A 26 11.59 11.83 25.79
C LYS A 26 10.66 10.86 25.07
N ILE A 27 9.56 10.44 25.70
CA ILE A 27 8.54 9.59 25.08
C ILE A 27 7.89 10.32 23.91
N ILE A 28 7.47 11.58 24.11
CA ILE A 28 6.86 12.40 23.05
C ILE A 28 7.82 12.58 21.86
N GLU A 29 9.10 12.78 22.12
CA GLU A 29 10.12 12.93 21.08
C GLU A 29 10.30 11.64 20.27
N LEU A 30 10.36 10.49 20.95
CA LEU A 30 10.44 9.18 20.30
C LEU A 30 9.19 8.86 19.48
N GLU A 31 8.00 9.14 20.01
CA GLU A 31 6.74 8.97 19.26
C GLU A 31 6.68 9.86 18.02
N LYS A 32 7.17 11.10 18.14
CA LYS A 32 7.27 12.02 17.00
C LYS A 32 8.24 11.51 15.93
N GLU A 33 9.44 11.05 16.32
CA GLU A 33 10.41 10.47 15.39
C GLU A 33 9.84 9.23 14.68
N GLN A 34 9.14 8.38 15.41
CA GLN A 34 8.50 7.19 14.86
C GLN A 34 7.39 7.57 13.87
N LEU A 35 6.55 8.54 14.20
CA LEU A 35 5.49 9.02 13.32
C LEU A 35 6.05 9.67 12.05
N GLU A 36 7.13 10.46 12.16
CA GLU A 36 7.81 11.04 11.00
C GLU A 36 8.44 9.97 10.10
N ALA A 37 9.02 8.92 10.68
CA ALA A 37 9.55 7.79 9.94
C ALA A 37 8.44 7.05 9.18
N ASP A 38 7.30 6.80 9.84
CA ASP A 38 6.14 6.16 9.25
C ASP A 38 5.54 7.01 8.11
N LEU A 39 5.47 8.33 8.29
CA LEU A 39 5.00 9.25 7.25
C LEU A 39 5.93 9.27 6.03
N ARG A 40 7.24 9.35 6.22
CA ARG A 40 8.23 9.27 5.12
C ARG A 40 8.12 7.95 4.39
N PHE A 41 7.92 6.89 5.14
CA PHE A 41 7.77 5.56 4.57
C PHE A 41 6.51 5.45 3.73
N LYS A 42 5.34 5.83 4.27
CA LYS A 42 4.07 5.86 3.52
C LYS A 42 4.12 6.76 2.29
N SER A 43 4.80 7.90 2.39
CA SER A 43 5.03 8.80 1.26
C SER A 43 5.85 8.14 0.14
N LYS A 44 6.90 7.40 0.51
CA LYS A 44 7.74 6.66 -0.44
C LYS A 44 6.97 5.50 -1.10
N GLU A 45 6.15 4.79 -0.34
CA GLU A 45 5.29 3.71 -0.82
C GLU A 45 4.26 4.26 -1.82
N LEU A 46 3.59 5.36 -1.48
CA LEU A 46 2.64 6.04 -2.35
C LEU A 46 3.31 6.54 -3.64
N SER A 47 4.52 7.10 -3.54
CA SER A 47 5.29 7.54 -4.70
C SER A 47 5.64 6.38 -5.64
N GLY A 48 5.95 5.19 -5.10
CA GLY A 48 6.18 3.99 -5.90
C GLY A 48 4.94 3.58 -6.70
N VAL A 49 3.77 3.57 -6.05
CA VAL A 49 2.49 3.24 -6.72
C VAL A 49 2.13 4.26 -7.80
N VAL A 50 2.36 5.55 -7.54
CA VAL A 50 2.11 6.64 -8.51
C VAL A 50 3.05 6.51 -9.71
N MET A 51 4.34 6.25 -9.50
CA MET A 51 5.31 6.07 -10.60
C MET A 51 4.97 4.85 -11.47
N THR A 52 4.57 3.74 -10.88
CA THR A 52 4.12 2.55 -11.61
C THR A 52 2.89 2.86 -12.47
N ASN A 53 1.95 3.66 -11.94
CA ASN A 53 0.75 4.07 -12.68
C ASN A 53 1.09 5.01 -13.84
N ILE A 54 2.02 5.95 -13.66
CA ILE A 54 2.48 6.84 -14.73
C ILE A 54 3.15 6.04 -15.86
N ALA A 55 4.06 5.12 -15.52
CA ALA A 55 4.72 4.26 -16.49
C ALA A 55 3.73 3.41 -17.28
N HIS A 56 2.70 2.87 -16.61
CA HIS A 56 1.63 2.12 -17.26
C HIS A 56 0.77 2.99 -18.20
N GLN A 57 0.47 4.21 -17.82
CA GLN A 57 -0.25 5.19 -18.66
C GLN A 57 0.57 5.58 -19.90
N GLU A 58 1.86 5.84 -19.74
CA GLU A 58 2.77 6.17 -20.84
C GLU A 58 2.86 5.00 -21.83
N PHE A 59 2.97 3.77 -21.32
CA PHE A 59 2.94 2.57 -22.14
C PHE A 59 1.62 2.42 -22.93
N LEU A 60 0.47 2.59 -22.29
CA LEU A 60 -0.82 2.52 -22.97
C LEU A 60 -0.97 3.61 -24.04
N ASN A 61 -0.44 4.80 -23.79
CA ASN A 61 -0.44 5.88 -24.76
C ASN A 61 0.47 5.55 -25.97
N SER A 62 1.67 5.04 -25.73
CA SER A 62 2.59 4.63 -26.81
C SER A 62 2.00 3.51 -27.68
N LEU A 63 1.34 2.55 -27.03
CA LEU A 63 0.63 1.46 -27.74
C LEU A 63 -0.52 1.99 -28.59
N LYS A 64 -1.29 2.94 -28.05
CA LYS A 64 -2.39 3.60 -28.75
C LYS A 64 -1.90 4.37 -29.98
N GLU A 65 -0.81 5.13 -29.83
CA GLU A 65 -0.20 5.89 -30.93
C GLU A 65 0.30 4.96 -32.04
N GLU A 66 0.98 3.87 -31.70
CA GLU A 66 1.45 2.88 -32.67
C GLU A 66 0.28 2.23 -33.43
N ILE A 67 -0.80 1.85 -32.73
CA ILE A 67 -2.01 1.31 -33.36
C ILE A 67 -2.67 2.35 -34.28
N GLN A 68 -2.74 3.63 -33.87
CA GLN A 68 -3.32 4.69 -34.70
C GLN A 68 -2.50 4.95 -35.96
N GLN A 69 -1.18 4.96 -35.86
CA GLN A 69 -0.29 5.10 -37.05
C GLN A 69 -0.47 3.95 -38.03
N GLN A 70 -0.57 2.71 -37.53
CA GLN A 70 -0.82 1.55 -38.38
C GLN A 70 -2.18 1.60 -39.05
N LYS A 71 -3.22 2.07 -38.36
CA LYS A 71 -4.56 2.27 -38.90
C LYS A 71 -4.57 3.32 -40.04
N LEU A 72 -3.83 4.40 -39.87
CA LEU A 72 -3.74 5.48 -40.86
C LEU A 72 -2.92 5.06 -42.10
N SER A 73 -1.87 4.27 -41.90
CA SER A 73 -1.03 3.78 -43.00
C SER A 73 -1.65 2.64 -43.84
N GLY A 74 -2.71 1.99 -43.34
CA GLY A 74 -3.34 0.86 -43.96
C GLY A 74 -2.44 -0.38 -44.11
N GLN A 75 -1.24 -0.33 -43.57
CA GLN A 75 -0.23 -1.39 -43.65
C GLN A 75 -0.22 -2.29 -42.44
N TYR A 76 -1.11 -3.27 -42.43
CA TYR A 76 -1.09 -4.34 -41.42
C TYR A 76 -0.05 -5.38 -41.80
N THR A 77 1.22 -5.13 -41.57
CA THR A 77 2.29 -6.10 -41.82
C THR A 77 2.56 -6.94 -40.59
N ARG A 78 2.97 -8.20 -40.77
CA ARG A 78 3.40 -9.09 -39.69
C ARG A 78 4.48 -8.42 -38.79
N LYS A 79 5.41 -7.68 -39.40
CA LYS A 79 6.48 -6.95 -38.73
C LYS A 79 5.96 -5.91 -37.75
N ASN A 80 4.83 -5.26 -38.07
CA ASN A 80 4.23 -4.25 -37.21
C ASN A 80 3.51 -4.90 -36.02
N LEU A 81 2.88 -6.05 -36.21
CA LEU A 81 2.31 -6.86 -35.14
C LEU A 81 3.38 -7.39 -34.18
N ASP A 82 4.51 -7.85 -34.73
CA ASP A 82 5.64 -8.30 -33.90
C ASP A 82 6.21 -7.18 -33.04
N LYS A 83 6.29 -5.94 -33.53
CA LYS A 83 6.68 -4.76 -32.71
C LYS A 83 5.70 -4.50 -31.57
N LEU A 84 4.40 -4.56 -31.83
CA LEU A 84 3.39 -4.39 -30.76
C LEU A 84 3.51 -5.47 -29.71
N LEU A 85 3.73 -6.71 -30.10
CA LEU A 85 3.95 -7.82 -29.16
C LEU A 85 5.20 -7.63 -28.31
N VAL A 86 6.29 -7.12 -28.89
CA VAL A 86 7.52 -6.80 -28.13
C VAL A 86 7.26 -5.73 -27.08
N LEU A 87 6.56 -4.62 -27.44
CA LEU A 87 6.20 -3.56 -26.50
C LEU A 87 5.33 -4.09 -25.37
N ILE A 88 4.33 -4.89 -25.66
CA ILE A 88 3.46 -5.51 -24.67
C ILE A 88 4.26 -6.42 -23.73
N ASN A 89 5.12 -7.27 -24.26
CA ASN A 89 5.91 -8.19 -23.45
C ASN A 89 6.89 -7.44 -22.53
N GLN A 90 7.53 -6.38 -23.01
CA GLN A 90 8.40 -5.53 -22.17
C GLN A 90 7.64 -4.89 -21.01
N SER A 91 6.42 -4.42 -21.23
CA SER A 91 5.59 -3.85 -20.16
C SER A 91 5.15 -4.89 -19.14
N ILE A 92 4.80 -6.10 -19.59
CA ILE A 92 4.41 -7.20 -18.67
C ILE A 92 5.55 -7.55 -17.72
N VAL A 93 6.77 -7.67 -18.22
CA VAL A 93 7.96 -7.98 -17.40
C VAL A 93 8.24 -6.86 -16.38
N SER A 94 8.18 -5.61 -16.84
CA SER A 94 8.37 -4.45 -15.95
C SER A 94 7.31 -4.38 -14.83
N ASP A 95 6.05 -4.68 -15.14
CA ASP A 95 4.96 -4.70 -14.16
C ASP A 95 5.15 -5.80 -13.11
N GLU A 96 5.66 -6.96 -13.51
CA GLU A 96 5.89 -8.07 -12.60
C GLU A 96 7.06 -7.81 -11.64
N GLU A 97 8.16 -7.23 -12.13
CA GLU A 97 9.30 -6.83 -11.31
C GLU A 97 8.91 -5.73 -10.30
N ASN A 98 8.18 -4.71 -10.75
CA ASN A 98 7.67 -3.65 -9.89
C ASN A 98 6.72 -4.18 -8.81
N TRP A 99 5.86 -5.13 -9.18
CA TRP A 99 4.96 -5.78 -8.24
C TRP A 99 5.72 -6.61 -7.19
N ASN A 100 6.73 -7.37 -7.59
CA ASN A 100 7.55 -8.16 -6.68
C ASN A 100 8.31 -7.27 -5.69
N MET A 101 8.85 -6.15 -6.16
CA MET A 101 9.52 -5.15 -5.32
C MET A 101 8.54 -4.52 -4.32
N PHE A 102 7.34 -4.16 -4.79
CA PHE A 102 6.27 -3.65 -3.92
C PHE A 102 5.88 -4.67 -2.86
N GLN A 103 5.65 -5.94 -3.22
CA GLN A 103 5.32 -7.01 -2.27
C GLN A 103 6.39 -7.16 -1.19
N ALA A 104 7.67 -7.21 -1.57
CA ALA A 104 8.77 -7.38 -0.64
C ALA A 104 8.87 -6.20 0.36
N ASN A 105 8.69 -4.98 -0.12
CA ASN A 105 8.69 -3.79 0.74
C ASN A 105 7.47 -3.74 1.65
N PHE A 106 6.29 -4.10 1.13
CA PHE A 106 5.04 -4.12 1.88
C PHE A 106 5.07 -5.16 3.00
N ASP A 107 5.54 -6.38 2.70
CA ASP A 107 5.66 -7.47 3.68
C ASP A 107 6.61 -7.12 4.83
N ARG A 108 7.69 -6.38 4.54
CA ARG A 108 8.64 -5.94 5.56
C ARG A 108 8.00 -5.03 6.60
N ILE A 109 6.97 -4.26 6.21
CA ILE A 109 6.34 -3.25 7.07
C ILE A 109 5.05 -3.74 7.68
N HIS A 110 4.33 -4.54 6.93
CA HIS A 110 3.03 -5.05 7.33
C HIS A 110 3.10 -6.52 7.80
N GLU A 111 4.17 -6.90 8.50
CA GLU A 111 4.31 -8.20 9.21
C GLU A 111 4.10 -9.43 8.30
N ASN A 112 4.70 -9.43 7.10
CA ASN A 112 4.55 -10.49 6.10
C ASN A 112 3.10 -10.67 5.58
N PHE A 113 2.38 -9.59 5.43
CA PHE A 113 0.97 -9.57 5.05
C PHE A 113 0.64 -10.46 3.83
N PHE A 114 1.37 -10.31 2.72
CA PHE A 114 1.11 -11.12 1.52
C PHE A 114 1.46 -12.59 1.72
N ARG A 115 2.52 -12.85 2.45
CA ARG A 115 2.93 -14.21 2.79
C ARG A 115 1.85 -14.91 3.60
N ASN A 116 1.34 -14.26 4.63
CA ASN A 116 0.28 -14.79 5.50
C ASN A 116 -1.04 -14.94 4.74
N LEU A 117 -1.40 -13.97 3.88
CA LEU A 117 -2.57 -14.07 3.02
C LEU A 117 -2.50 -15.27 2.06
N LYS A 118 -1.37 -15.47 1.39
CA LYS A 118 -1.19 -16.61 0.46
C LYS A 118 -1.22 -17.96 1.20
N GLN A 119 -0.70 -17.99 2.42
CA GLN A 119 -0.71 -19.21 3.23
C GLN A 119 -2.11 -19.60 3.70
N GLN A 120 -2.92 -18.62 4.15
CA GLN A 120 -4.27 -18.85 4.65
C GLN A 120 -5.31 -18.95 3.51
N TYR A 121 -5.08 -18.25 2.41
CA TYR A 121 -5.99 -18.16 1.26
C TYR A 121 -5.24 -18.39 -0.07
N PRO A 122 -4.87 -19.64 -0.38
CA PRO A 122 -4.06 -19.96 -1.56
C PRO A 122 -4.73 -19.63 -2.90
N ASP A 123 -6.07 -19.54 -2.91
CA ASP A 123 -6.86 -19.23 -4.11
C ASP A 123 -6.91 -17.74 -4.49
N LEU A 124 -6.16 -16.88 -3.78
CA LEU A 124 -6.08 -15.47 -4.12
C LEU A 124 -5.22 -15.26 -5.35
N THR A 125 -5.79 -14.57 -6.33
CA THR A 125 -5.08 -14.14 -7.54
C THR A 125 -4.14 -12.96 -7.27
N ALA A 126 -3.22 -12.68 -8.19
CA ALA A 126 -2.36 -11.48 -8.11
C ALA A 126 -3.19 -10.18 -8.01
N GLY A 127 -4.30 -10.09 -8.76
CA GLY A 127 -5.25 -8.97 -8.68
C GLY A 127 -5.93 -8.87 -7.31
N ASP A 128 -6.30 -9.99 -6.71
CA ASP A 128 -6.88 -10.02 -5.37
C ASP A 128 -5.88 -9.52 -4.32
N LEU A 129 -4.62 -9.93 -4.42
CA LEU A 129 -3.56 -9.48 -3.51
C LEU A 129 -3.30 -7.97 -3.62
N ARG A 130 -3.25 -7.44 -4.85
CA ARG A 130 -3.14 -5.99 -5.08
C ARG A 130 -4.30 -5.25 -4.43
N PHE A 131 -5.51 -5.76 -4.61
CA PHE A 131 -6.71 -5.18 -4.00
C PHE A 131 -6.67 -5.22 -2.47
N CYS A 132 -6.26 -6.33 -1.87
CA CYS A 132 -6.10 -6.48 -0.42
C CYS A 132 -5.11 -5.48 0.17
N ALA A 133 -3.97 -5.23 -0.52
CA ALA A 133 -3.01 -4.22 -0.09
C ALA A 133 -3.61 -2.81 -0.05
N LEU A 134 -4.39 -2.43 -1.08
CA LEU A 134 -5.05 -1.13 -1.13
C LEU A 134 -6.11 -0.97 -0.03
N LEU A 135 -6.81 -2.06 0.32
CA LEU A 135 -7.72 -2.08 1.46
C LEU A 135 -6.98 -1.93 2.79
N ARG A 136 -5.83 -2.61 2.96
CA ARG A 136 -5.01 -2.47 4.17
C ARG A 136 -4.48 -1.06 4.35
N LEU A 137 -4.16 -0.36 3.26
CA LEU A 137 -3.80 1.05 3.25
C LEU A 137 -4.99 1.99 3.48
N ASN A 138 -6.18 1.45 3.71
CA ASN A 138 -7.44 2.19 3.90
C ASN A 138 -7.74 3.17 2.77
N MET A 139 -7.45 2.78 1.52
CA MET A 139 -7.66 3.66 0.38
C MET A 139 -9.14 3.80 0.03
N PRO A 140 -9.60 5.03 -0.30
CA PRO A 140 -10.97 5.28 -0.73
C PRO A 140 -11.32 4.54 -2.03
N THR A 141 -12.57 4.10 -2.18
CA THR A 141 -13.07 3.37 -3.36
C THR A 141 -12.74 4.06 -4.68
N LYS A 142 -12.85 5.39 -4.74
CA LYS A 142 -12.55 6.17 -5.96
C LYS A 142 -11.07 6.13 -6.34
N GLU A 143 -10.19 6.10 -5.36
CA GLU A 143 -8.73 6.00 -5.57
C GLU A 143 -8.34 4.58 -5.99
N ILE A 144 -8.90 3.56 -5.33
CA ILE A 144 -8.73 2.16 -5.74
C ILE A 144 -9.16 1.97 -7.20
N ALA A 145 -10.31 2.53 -7.59
CA ALA A 145 -10.81 2.46 -8.95
C ALA A 145 -9.82 3.05 -9.98
N LYS A 146 -9.23 4.21 -9.66
CA LYS A 146 -8.21 4.86 -10.49
C LYS A 146 -6.91 4.03 -10.57
N LEU A 147 -6.40 3.58 -9.43
CA LEU A 147 -5.14 2.83 -9.36
C LEU A 147 -5.19 1.49 -10.07
N LEU A 148 -6.33 0.80 -9.99
CA LEU A 148 -6.52 -0.49 -10.67
C LEU A 148 -7.09 -0.36 -12.08
N ASN A 149 -7.33 0.88 -12.54
CA ASN A 149 -7.93 1.19 -13.84
C ASN A 149 -9.25 0.44 -14.08
N ILE A 150 -10.11 0.40 -13.06
CA ILE A 150 -11.43 -0.21 -13.09
C ILE A 150 -12.52 0.78 -12.70
N SER A 151 -13.77 0.49 -13.02
CA SER A 151 -14.90 1.31 -12.57
C SER A 151 -15.15 1.14 -11.07
N VAL A 152 -15.86 2.12 -10.45
CA VAL A 152 -16.33 2.00 -9.06
C VAL A 152 -17.15 0.73 -8.86
N ARG A 153 -18.01 0.37 -9.81
CA ARG A 153 -18.75 -0.90 -9.80
C ARG A 153 -17.82 -2.11 -9.85
N GLY A 154 -16.68 -2.00 -10.55
CA GLY A 154 -15.62 -3.02 -10.57
C GLY A 154 -15.00 -3.22 -9.19
N VAL A 155 -14.77 -2.13 -8.44
CA VAL A 155 -14.31 -2.18 -7.04
C VAL A 155 -15.33 -2.89 -6.15
N ASP A 156 -16.63 -2.57 -6.29
CA ASP A 156 -17.69 -3.22 -5.50
C ASP A 156 -17.79 -4.73 -5.82
N ALA A 157 -17.68 -5.09 -7.10
CA ALA A 157 -17.63 -6.49 -7.52
C ALA A 157 -16.39 -7.24 -6.96
N ALA A 158 -15.23 -6.58 -6.92
CA ALA A 158 -14.02 -7.14 -6.32
C ALA A 158 -14.19 -7.34 -4.81
N ARG A 159 -14.75 -6.35 -4.09
CA ARG A 159 -15.09 -6.48 -2.67
C ARG A 159 -16.02 -7.66 -2.40
N TYR A 160 -17.05 -7.83 -3.22
CA TYR A 160 -17.99 -8.94 -3.08
C TYR A 160 -17.31 -10.30 -3.27
N ARG A 161 -16.45 -10.45 -4.31
CA ARG A 161 -15.69 -11.70 -4.53
C ARG A 161 -14.74 -12.00 -3.37
N LEU A 162 -14.02 -11.00 -2.87
CA LEU A 162 -13.09 -11.17 -1.75
C LEU A 162 -13.81 -11.55 -0.46
N ARG A 163 -14.98 -10.94 -0.15
CA ARG A 163 -15.80 -11.36 1.01
C ARG A 163 -16.11 -12.85 0.95
N LYS A 164 -16.46 -13.37 -0.22
CA LYS A 164 -16.71 -14.82 -0.39
C LYS A 164 -15.45 -15.65 -0.17
N LYS A 165 -14.31 -15.21 -0.68
CA LYS A 165 -13.04 -15.91 -0.49
C LYS A 165 -12.59 -15.95 0.98
N PHE A 166 -12.88 -14.89 1.72
CA PHE A 166 -12.57 -14.79 3.16
C PHE A 166 -13.68 -15.30 4.08
N ASN A 167 -14.78 -15.84 3.54
CA ASN A 167 -15.95 -16.28 4.29
C ASN A 167 -16.52 -15.21 5.23
N LEU A 168 -16.47 -13.94 4.81
CA LEU A 168 -17.01 -12.81 5.56
C LEU A 168 -18.52 -12.63 5.29
N SER A 169 -19.27 -12.31 6.34
CA SER A 169 -20.69 -11.95 6.24
C SER A 169 -20.90 -10.59 5.60
N GLN A 170 -22.13 -10.21 5.28
CA GLN A 170 -22.42 -8.88 4.74
C GLN A 170 -22.19 -7.74 5.75
N GLU A 171 -22.27 -8.06 7.04
CA GLU A 171 -22.10 -7.10 8.14
C GLU A 171 -20.62 -6.85 8.48
N ASP A 172 -19.72 -7.77 8.12
CA ASP A 172 -18.29 -7.62 8.38
C ASP A 172 -17.67 -6.58 7.47
N SER A 173 -16.85 -5.69 7.99
CA SER A 173 -16.07 -4.75 7.20
C SER A 173 -14.85 -5.44 6.58
N LEU A 174 -14.84 -5.61 5.26
CA LEU A 174 -13.68 -6.16 4.54
C LEU A 174 -12.43 -5.28 4.72
N THR A 175 -12.59 -3.97 4.82
CA THR A 175 -11.48 -3.04 5.05
C THR A 175 -10.88 -3.25 6.44
N ASP A 176 -11.73 -3.32 7.48
CA ASP A 176 -11.25 -3.55 8.85
C ASP A 176 -10.62 -4.93 8.99
N PHE A 177 -11.18 -5.95 8.32
CA PHE A 177 -10.57 -7.26 8.24
C PHE A 177 -9.16 -7.20 7.66
N MET A 178 -8.94 -6.46 6.55
CA MET A 178 -7.62 -6.30 5.94
C MET A 178 -6.66 -5.49 6.80
N ILE A 179 -7.13 -4.43 7.47
CA ILE A 179 -6.32 -3.59 8.37
C ILE A 179 -5.81 -4.41 9.56
N ASN A 180 -6.63 -5.29 10.12
CA ASN A 180 -6.32 -6.09 11.30
C ASN A 180 -5.75 -7.48 10.97
N PHE A 181 -5.60 -7.84 9.70
CA PHE A 181 -5.08 -9.13 9.27
C PHE A 181 -3.60 -9.28 9.67
N LYS A 182 -3.27 -10.38 10.36
CA LYS A 182 -1.92 -10.71 10.85
C LYS A 182 -1.37 -11.96 10.22
#